data_20a98331c16c10f9f35546f67030c814
#
_entry.id   20a98331c16c10f9f35546f67030c814
#
_cell.length_a   1.000
_cell.length_b   1.000
_cell.length_c   1.000
_cell.angle_alpha   90.00
_cell.angle_beta   90.00
_cell.angle_gamma   90.00
#
_symmetry.space_group_name_H-M   'P 1'
#
loop_
_entity.id
_entity.type
_entity.pdbx_description
1 polymer ?
#
loop_
_entity_poly.entity_id
_entity_poly.type
_entity_poly.pdbx_seq_one_letter_code
_entity_poly.pdbx_strand_id
1 'polypeptide(L)'
;MLFEGLKKLLYALGLLAIYHRLRNAHTLTVVMFHRVLDPTDVRWAGSDMDFTLRADIFDDCLRFFVRHYNIVPVSEVLAARRGQHVLPPRALLITFDDGWADNVDHALPRLQSHGLPGLIFVVANAVDRRQPFFQERIVNAWLRGRLSLDRLAFAVAEQDEDFNPIEETGVLGIRVMISRIERLQAARREAVLQALEIELHDSLTHMVSSLQLRKLAACGVEVGAHG
;
A
#
# COMPACT_ATOMS: atom_id res chain seq x y z
N MET A 1 0.16 -15.84 24.93
CA MET A 1 -1.07 -15.64 25.71
C MET A 1 -0.93 -14.58 26.82
N LEU A 2 0.10 -14.61 27.66
CA LEU A 2 0.29 -13.64 28.76
C LEU A 2 0.44 -12.19 28.24
N PHE A 3 1.20 -11.98 27.18
CA PHE A 3 1.41 -10.67 26.56
C PHE A 3 0.14 -10.05 25.96
N GLU A 4 -0.73 -10.85 25.36
CA GLU A 4 -2.01 -10.38 24.82
C GLU A 4 -3.00 -9.99 25.91
N GLY A 5 -3.04 -10.75 27.01
CA GLY A 5 -3.84 -10.41 28.19
C GLY A 5 -3.40 -9.09 28.82
N LEU A 6 -2.08 -8.89 28.95
CA LEU A 6 -1.52 -7.65 29.50
C LEU A 6 -1.82 -6.44 28.60
N LYS A 7 -1.69 -6.57 27.28
CA LYS A 7 -2.05 -5.50 26.33
C LYS A 7 -3.52 -5.11 26.47
N LYS A 8 -4.42 -6.09 26.53
CA LYS A 8 -5.87 -5.84 26.70
C LYS A 8 -6.17 -5.14 28.02
N LEU A 9 -5.51 -5.54 29.11
CA LEU A 9 -5.66 -4.90 30.43
C LEU A 9 -5.16 -3.45 30.40
N LEU A 10 -3.96 -3.20 29.86
CA LEU A 10 -3.40 -1.85 29.71
C LEU A 10 -4.27 -0.95 28.83
N TYR A 11 -4.87 -1.53 27.77
CA TYR A 11 -5.84 -0.83 26.93
C TYR A 11 -7.10 -0.48 27.69
N ALA A 12 -7.71 -1.43 28.39
CA ALA A 12 -8.93 -1.24 29.19
C ALA A 12 -8.75 -0.21 30.30
N LEU A 13 -7.57 -0.12 30.90
CA LEU A 13 -7.20 0.87 31.92
C LEU A 13 -6.83 2.25 31.33
N GLY A 14 -6.83 2.41 30.00
CA GLY A 14 -6.44 3.65 29.34
C GLY A 14 -4.94 3.98 29.39
N LEU A 15 -4.11 3.11 29.98
CA LEU A 15 -2.67 3.36 30.14
C LEU A 15 -1.94 3.41 28.80
N LEU A 16 -2.37 2.64 27.80
CA LEU A 16 -1.83 2.73 26.45
C LEU A 16 -2.16 4.08 25.80
N ALA A 17 -3.33 4.63 26.01
CA ALA A 17 -3.72 5.93 25.50
C ALA A 17 -2.88 7.06 26.12
N ILE A 18 -2.63 7.00 27.44
CA ILE A 18 -1.74 7.96 28.14
C ILE A 18 -0.32 7.83 27.60
N TYR A 19 0.21 6.61 27.48
CA TYR A 19 1.55 6.36 26.93
C TYR A 19 1.68 6.94 25.52
N HIS A 20 0.75 6.64 24.63
CA HIS A 20 0.72 7.18 23.26
C HIS A 20 0.68 8.70 23.25
N ARG A 21 -0.16 9.30 24.10
CA ARG A 21 -0.29 10.75 24.19
C ARG A 21 1.00 11.43 24.61
N LEU A 22 1.71 10.85 25.58
CA LEU A 22 2.98 11.41 26.10
C LEU A 22 4.12 11.17 25.10
N ARG A 23 4.24 9.94 24.58
CA ARG A 23 5.30 9.58 23.63
C ARG A 23 5.25 10.42 22.35
N ASN A 24 4.05 10.66 21.83
CA ASN A 24 3.88 11.34 20.55
C ASN A 24 3.67 12.86 20.70
N ALA A 25 3.81 13.41 21.92
CA ALA A 25 3.55 14.83 22.18
C ALA A 25 4.41 15.77 21.31
N HIS A 26 5.65 15.38 20.98
CA HIS A 26 6.61 16.21 20.25
C HIS A 26 7.21 15.50 19.03
N THR A 27 6.51 14.50 18.49
CA THR A 27 6.96 13.73 17.32
C THR A 27 5.95 13.83 16.19
N LEU A 28 6.43 13.75 14.96
CA LEU A 28 5.60 13.48 13.80
C LEU A 28 5.40 11.97 13.69
N THR A 29 4.15 11.55 13.65
CA THR A 29 3.76 10.20 13.28
C THR A 29 3.45 10.17 11.79
N VAL A 30 4.06 9.26 11.04
CA VAL A 30 3.70 9.01 9.64
C VAL A 30 2.99 7.66 9.59
N VAL A 31 1.80 7.64 9.03
CA VAL A 31 1.06 6.40 8.74
C VAL A 31 1.03 6.20 7.25
N MET A 32 1.37 4.98 6.82
CA MET A 32 1.50 4.62 5.42
C MET A 32 0.43 3.58 5.05
N PHE A 33 -0.25 3.83 3.96
CA PHE A 33 -1.17 2.92 3.32
C PHE A 33 -0.71 2.65 1.89
N HIS A 34 -1.10 1.52 1.31
CA HIS A 34 -0.94 1.26 -0.12
C HIS A 34 -2.32 1.31 -0.77
N ARG A 35 -3.10 0.26 -0.61
CA ARG A 35 -4.41 0.12 -1.22
C ARG A 35 -5.53 0.27 -0.20
N VAL A 36 -6.61 0.93 -0.61
CA VAL A 36 -7.87 0.99 0.15
C VAL A 36 -8.99 0.55 -0.77
N LEU A 37 -9.58 -0.61 -0.49
CA LEU A 37 -10.63 -1.20 -1.32
C LEU A 37 -11.88 -1.55 -0.52
N ASP A 38 -13.03 -1.37 -1.15
CA ASP A 38 -14.26 -1.98 -0.69
C ASP A 38 -14.30 -3.45 -1.12
N PRO A 39 -14.79 -4.39 -0.26
CA PRO A 39 -14.93 -5.80 -0.64
C PRO A 39 -15.84 -6.05 -1.86
N THR A 40 -16.68 -5.10 -2.22
CA THR A 40 -17.52 -5.17 -3.43
C THR A 40 -16.82 -4.69 -4.70
N ASP A 41 -15.65 -4.08 -4.59
CA ASP A 41 -14.85 -3.66 -5.75
C ASP A 41 -14.33 -4.90 -6.51
N VAL A 42 -14.42 -4.85 -7.84
CA VAL A 42 -13.98 -5.95 -8.71
C VAL A 42 -12.48 -6.28 -8.56
N ARG A 43 -11.67 -5.34 -8.07
CA ARG A 43 -10.24 -5.51 -7.81
C ARG A 43 -9.96 -6.30 -6.54
N TRP A 44 -10.91 -6.33 -5.59
CA TRP A 44 -10.74 -6.94 -4.26
C TRP A 44 -10.26 -8.39 -4.30
N ALA A 45 -10.91 -9.24 -5.08
CA ALA A 45 -10.62 -10.68 -5.11
C ALA A 45 -9.21 -11.04 -5.62
N GLY A 46 -8.53 -10.11 -6.29
CA GLY A 46 -7.17 -10.30 -6.79
C GLY A 46 -6.13 -9.40 -6.11
N SER A 47 -6.48 -8.74 -5.01
CA SER A 47 -5.57 -7.84 -4.31
C SER A 47 -4.83 -8.56 -3.20
N ASP A 48 -3.55 -8.22 -3.01
CA ASP A 48 -2.76 -8.71 -1.90
C ASP A 48 -3.26 -8.10 -0.57
N MET A 49 -3.76 -8.94 0.32
CA MET A 49 -4.34 -8.50 1.60
C MET A 49 -3.29 -7.95 2.58
N ASP A 50 -2.01 -8.21 2.39
CA ASP A 50 -0.96 -7.61 3.23
C ASP A 50 -0.74 -6.12 2.90
N PHE A 51 -1.12 -5.70 1.69
CA PHE A 51 -1.01 -4.31 1.23
C PHE A 51 -2.37 -3.64 0.99
N THR A 52 -3.48 -4.34 1.28
CA THR A 52 -4.84 -3.85 1.01
C THR A 52 -5.64 -3.72 2.30
N LEU A 53 -6.05 -2.51 2.62
CA LEU A 53 -6.95 -2.24 3.72
C LEU A 53 -8.39 -2.12 3.23
N ARG A 54 -9.33 -2.68 3.99
CA ARG A 54 -10.76 -2.49 3.75
C ARG A 54 -11.13 -1.02 3.96
N ALA A 55 -11.99 -0.51 3.09
CA ALA A 55 -12.41 0.88 3.11
C ALA A 55 -13.17 1.31 4.39
N ASP A 56 -13.92 0.40 5.02
CA ASP A 56 -14.56 0.63 6.31
C ASP A 56 -13.56 0.71 7.46
N ILE A 57 -12.54 -0.17 7.45
CA ILE A 57 -11.45 -0.13 8.46
C ILE A 57 -10.60 1.13 8.27
N PHE A 58 -10.37 1.56 7.02
CA PHE A 58 -9.69 2.83 6.77
C PHE A 58 -10.47 4.02 7.38
N ASP A 59 -11.79 4.05 7.24
CA ASP A 59 -12.62 5.08 7.86
C ASP A 59 -12.56 5.04 9.41
N ASP A 60 -12.53 3.84 10.01
CA ASP A 60 -12.28 3.68 11.45
C ASP A 60 -10.90 4.23 11.87
N CYS A 61 -9.86 4.00 11.06
CA CYS A 61 -8.55 4.60 11.29
C CYS A 61 -8.61 6.12 11.24
N LEU A 62 -9.29 6.71 10.26
CA LEU A 62 -9.43 8.17 10.16
C LEU A 62 -10.15 8.76 11.38
N ARG A 63 -11.24 8.14 11.84
CA ARG A 63 -11.93 8.55 13.07
C ARG A 63 -11.01 8.49 14.29
N PHE A 64 -10.19 7.45 14.41
CA PHE A 64 -9.20 7.34 15.46
C PHE A 64 -8.14 8.44 15.37
N PHE A 65 -7.62 8.72 14.17
CA PHE A 65 -6.60 9.75 13.98
C PHE A 65 -7.13 11.15 14.33
N VAL A 66 -8.30 11.52 13.84
CA VAL A 66 -8.95 12.80 14.19
C VAL A 66 -9.12 12.96 15.71
N ARG A 67 -9.45 11.88 16.40
CA ARG A 67 -9.65 11.92 17.86
C ARG A 67 -8.35 12.09 18.65
N HIS A 68 -7.24 11.58 18.15
CA HIS A 68 -6.01 11.41 18.93
C HIS A 68 -4.81 12.21 18.41
N TYR A 69 -4.85 12.72 17.20
CA TYR A 69 -3.73 13.39 16.52
C TYR A 69 -4.19 14.70 15.87
N ASN A 70 -3.21 15.54 15.55
CA ASN A 70 -3.39 16.69 14.68
C ASN A 70 -2.85 16.31 13.30
N ILE A 71 -3.75 16.08 12.34
CA ILE A 71 -3.38 15.67 11.00
C ILE A 71 -2.88 16.89 10.22
N VAL A 72 -1.68 16.78 9.65
CA VAL A 72 -1.00 17.87 8.96
C VAL A 72 -0.66 17.47 7.50
N PRO A 73 -0.71 18.42 6.55
CA PRO A 73 -0.22 18.19 5.19
C PRO A 73 1.31 18.14 5.16
N VAL A 74 1.90 17.53 4.10
CA VAL A 74 3.36 17.44 3.99
C VAL A 74 4.00 18.83 3.82
N SER A 75 3.32 19.78 3.23
CA SER A 75 3.77 21.18 3.12
C SER A 75 4.11 21.80 4.49
N GLU A 76 3.30 21.57 5.54
CA GLU A 76 3.61 22.00 6.90
C GLU A 76 4.82 21.26 7.50
N VAL A 77 4.92 19.94 7.25
CA VAL A 77 6.09 19.13 7.67
C VAL A 77 7.38 19.68 7.05
N LEU A 78 7.34 20.01 5.75
CA LEU A 78 8.49 20.57 5.05
C LEU A 78 8.83 21.99 5.53
N ALA A 79 7.82 22.82 5.84
CA ALA A 79 8.03 24.15 6.42
C ALA A 79 8.65 24.05 7.82
N ALA A 80 8.20 23.11 8.65
CA ALA A 80 8.78 22.84 9.97
C ALA A 80 10.23 22.39 9.87
N ARG A 81 10.55 21.51 8.93
CA ARG A 81 11.94 21.04 8.67
C ARG A 81 12.87 22.19 8.27
N ARG A 82 12.34 23.23 7.60
CA ARG A 82 13.10 24.44 7.23
C ARG A 82 13.16 25.49 8.37
N GLY A 83 12.58 25.22 9.54
CA GLY A 83 12.49 26.16 10.64
C GLY A 83 11.50 27.31 10.44
N GLN A 84 10.60 27.20 9.46
CA GLN A 84 9.60 28.22 9.11
C GLN A 84 8.25 28.01 9.82
N HIS A 85 8.06 26.87 10.44
CA HIS A 85 6.82 26.48 11.09
C HIS A 85 7.10 25.57 12.30
N VAL A 86 6.17 25.50 13.24
CA VAL A 86 6.22 24.54 14.36
C VAL A 86 5.02 23.62 14.22
N LEU A 87 5.29 22.32 14.10
CA LEU A 87 4.21 21.34 14.04
C LEU A 87 3.40 21.31 15.35
N PRO A 88 2.09 21.11 15.26
CA PRO A 88 1.27 20.94 16.45
C PRO A 88 1.71 19.67 17.22
N PRO A 89 1.44 19.60 18.53
CA PRO A 89 1.71 18.39 19.30
C PRO A 89 0.94 17.21 18.70
N ARG A 90 1.56 16.02 18.71
CA ARG A 90 0.97 14.82 18.11
C ARG A 90 0.60 15.01 16.63
N ALA A 91 1.51 15.62 15.87
CA ALA A 91 1.33 15.75 14.43
C ALA A 91 1.27 14.35 13.77
N LEU A 92 0.38 14.17 12.80
CA LEU A 92 0.26 12.94 12.02
C LEU A 92 0.13 13.28 10.54
N LEU A 93 0.95 12.62 9.72
CA LEU A 93 0.88 12.68 8.26
C LEU A 93 0.31 11.36 7.72
N ILE A 94 -0.70 11.44 6.87
CA ILE A 94 -1.30 10.30 6.19
C ILE A 94 -0.65 10.19 4.81
N THR A 95 -0.05 9.02 4.51
CA THR A 95 0.58 8.76 3.22
C THR A 95 0.01 7.51 2.54
N PHE A 96 0.04 7.53 1.20
CA PHE A 96 -0.29 6.41 0.34
C PHE A 96 0.88 6.19 -0.62
N ASP A 97 1.30 4.95 -0.78
CA ASP A 97 2.41 4.62 -1.66
C ASP A 97 1.94 4.03 -3.00
N ASP A 98 2.84 3.99 -3.97
CA ASP A 98 2.72 3.37 -5.30
C ASP A 98 1.82 4.08 -6.33
N GLY A 99 0.80 4.84 -5.92
CA GLY A 99 -0.11 5.49 -6.86
C GLY A 99 -1.24 4.58 -7.35
N TRP A 100 -1.90 3.87 -6.45
CA TRP A 100 -3.06 3.02 -6.75
C TRP A 100 -4.31 3.84 -7.08
N ALA A 101 -5.04 3.47 -8.13
CA ALA A 101 -6.28 4.14 -8.55
C ALA A 101 -7.39 4.04 -7.50
N ASP A 102 -7.40 2.96 -6.70
CA ASP A 102 -8.36 2.78 -5.62
C ASP A 102 -8.26 3.84 -4.51
N ASN A 103 -7.13 4.52 -4.37
CA ASN A 103 -7.00 5.66 -3.47
C ASN A 103 -7.90 6.84 -3.89
N VAL A 104 -8.15 6.99 -5.20
CA VAL A 104 -9.11 8.00 -5.72
C VAL A 104 -10.56 7.57 -5.51
N ASP A 105 -10.81 6.25 -5.65
CA ASP A 105 -12.17 5.71 -5.62
C ASP A 105 -12.67 5.53 -4.19
N HIS A 106 -11.80 5.13 -3.25
CA HIS A 106 -12.18 4.72 -1.91
C HIS A 106 -11.56 5.57 -0.79
N ALA A 107 -10.25 5.93 -0.88
CA ALA A 107 -9.60 6.70 0.18
C ALA A 107 -9.97 8.19 0.12
N LEU A 108 -9.94 8.81 -1.07
CA LEU A 108 -10.22 10.23 -1.24
C LEU A 108 -11.60 10.65 -0.71
N PRO A 109 -12.72 9.96 -1.02
CA PRO A 109 -14.02 10.36 -0.49
C PRO A 109 -14.07 10.35 1.05
N ARG A 110 -13.33 9.43 1.69
CA ARG A 110 -13.24 9.32 3.14
C ARG A 110 -12.39 10.43 3.74
N LEU A 111 -11.24 10.73 3.15
CA LEU A 111 -10.44 11.89 3.55
C LEU A 111 -11.27 13.18 3.47
N GLN A 112 -12.00 13.39 2.37
CA GLN A 112 -12.85 14.55 2.17
C GLN A 112 -13.98 14.63 3.21
N SER A 113 -14.64 13.53 3.54
CA SER A 113 -15.72 13.50 4.53
C SER A 113 -15.26 13.90 5.93
N HIS A 114 -13.98 13.71 6.23
CA HIS A 114 -13.35 14.14 7.49
C HIS A 114 -12.59 15.47 7.38
N GLY A 115 -12.52 16.08 6.18
CA GLY A 115 -11.76 17.32 5.95
C GLY A 115 -10.25 17.15 6.14
N LEU A 116 -9.69 15.97 5.80
CA LEU A 116 -8.31 15.61 6.08
C LEU A 116 -7.42 15.73 4.85
N PRO A 117 -6.18 16.26 5.01
CA PRO A 117 -5.15 16.21 3.99
C PRO A 117 -4.55 14.80 3.88
N GLY A 118 -3.89 14.54 2.76
CA GLY A 118 -3.11 13.33 2.53
C GLY A 118 -1.94 13.59 1.59
N LEU A 119 -1.03 12.63 1.49
CA LEU A 119 0.08 12.63 0.55
C LEU A 119 0.10 11.30 -0.19
N ILE A 120 0.10 11.33 -1.52
CA ILE A 120 0.28 10.14 -2.34
C ILE A 120 1.66 10.16 -3.00
N PHE A 121 2.43 9.11 -2.80
CA PHE A 121 3.68 8.88 -3.52
C PHE A 121 3.40 8.01 -4.74
N VAL A 122 3.78 8.49 -5.90
CA VAL A 122 3.52 7.80 -7.18
C VAL A 122 4.82 7.40 -7.86
N VAL A 123 4.85 6.18 -8.40
CA VAL A 123 5.91 5.74 -9.29
C VAL A 123 5.66 6.36 -10.66
N ALA A 124 6.50 7.32 -11.05
CA ALA A 124 6.25 8.18 -12.21
C ALA A 124 5.97 7.40 -13.50
N ASN A 125 6.69 6.31 -13.74
CA ASN A 125 6.50 5.47 -14.93
C ASN A 125 5.31 4.51 -14.84
N ALA A 126 4.59 4.46 -13.73
CA ALA A 126 3.36 3.68 -13.55
C ALA A 126 2.09 4.54 -13.76
N VAL A 127 2.21 5.87 -13.68
CA VAL A 127 1.10 6.79 -13.96
C VAL A 127 0.61 6.59 -15.40
N ASP A 128 -0.71 6.63 -15.59
CA ASP A 128 -1.40 6.37 -16.86
C ASP A 128 -1.27 4.92 -17.38
N ARG A 129 -0.61 4.01 -16.67
CA ARG A 129 -0.63 2.58 -16.97
C ARG A 129 -1.87 1.92 -16.34
N ARG A 130 -2.46 0.98 -17.04
CA ARG A 130 -3.59 0.21 -16.49
C ARG A 130 -3.10 -0.88 -15.55
N GLN A 131 -2.02 -1.55 -15.92
CA GLN A 131 -1.47 -2.69 -15.20
C GLN A 131 -0.59 -2.27 -14.03
N PRO A 132 -0.68 -2.95 -12.90
CA PRO A 132 0.18 -2.71 -11.75
C PRO A 132 1.59 -3.29 -11.96
N PHE A 133 2.41 -3.19 -10.93
CA PHE A 133 3.74 -3.82 -10.86
C PHE A 133 3.64 -5.33 -11.04
N PHE A 134 4.70 -5.95 -11.56
CA PHE A 134 4.69 -7.38 -11.87
C PHE A 134 4.43 -8.25 -10.63
N GLN A 135 4.88 -7.82 -9.46
CA GLN A 135 4.62 -8.52 -8.19
C GLN A 135 3.11 -8.67 -7.96
N GLU A 136 2.39 -7.58 -8.08
CA GLU A 136 0.93 -7.56 -7.90
C GLU A 136 0.21 -8.32 -9.03
N ARG A 137 0.72 -8.26 -10.27
CA ARG A 137 0.18 -9.05 -11.39
C ARG A 137 0.27 -10.55 -11.11
N ILE A 138 1.40 -11.03 -10.56
CA ILE A 138 1.60 -12.44 -10.18
C ILE A 138 0.64 -12.82 -9.06
N VAL A 139 0.57 -12.04 -7.97
CA VAL A 139 -0.34 -12.30 -6.84
C VAL A 139 -1.80 -12.29 -7.32
N ASN A 140 -2.19 -11.32 -8.13
CA ASN A 140 -3.54 -11.22 -8.71
C ASN A 140 -3.88 -12.46 -9.55
N ALA A 141 -2.99 -12.87 -10.45
CA ALA A 141 -3.19 -14.03 -11.31
C ALA A 141 -3.33 -15.31 -10.49
N TRP A 142 -2.51 -15.46 -9.44
CA TRP A 142 -2.58 -16.61 -8.53
C TRP A 142 -3.89 -16.61 -7.70
N LEU A 143 -4.24 -15.50 -7.07
CA LEU A 143 -5.47 -15.37 -6.27
C LEU A 143 -6.73 -15.65 -7.10
N ARG A 144 -6.72 -15.29 -8.39
CA ARG A 144 -7.81 -15.55 -9.33
C ARG A 144 -7.75 -16.92 -10.00
N GLY A 145 -6.80 -17.79 -9.63
CA GLY A 145 -6.64 -19.13 -10.18
C GLY A 145 -6.18 -19.17 -11.64
N ARG A 146 -5.66 -18.06 -12.19
CA ARG A 146 -5.13 -18.01 -13.56
C ARG A 146 -3.68 -18.50 -13.66
N LEU A 147 -2.93 -18.41 -12.56
CA LEU A 147 -1.53 -18.84 -12.47
C LEU A 147 -1.36 -19.81 -11.31
N SER A 148 -0.79 -21.00 -11.57
CA SER A 148 -0.38 -21.93 -10.52
C SER A 148 1.06 -21.68 -10.10
N LEU A 149 1.42 -22.13 -8.88
CA LEU A 149 2.79 -22.05 -8.39
C LEU A 149 3.75 -22.85 -9.27
N ASP A 150 3.32 -24.05 -9.74
CA ASP A 150 4.13 -24.91 -10.61
C ASP A 150 4.41 -24.22 -11.96
N ARG A 151 3.41 -23.56 -12.55
CA ARG A 151 3.58 -22.81 -13.80
C ARG A 151 4.53 -21.62 -13.63
N LEU A 152 4.43 -20.92 -12.49
CA LEU A 152 5.34 -19.83 -12.14
C LEU A 152 6.77 -20.36 -11.94
N ALA A 153 6.92 -21.45 -11.16
CA ALA A 153 8.21 -22.08 -10.91
C ALA A 153 8.87 -22.57 -12.21
N PHE A 154 8.10 -23.14 -13.12
CA PHE A 154 8.60 -23.56 -14.44
C PHE A 154 9.15 -22.36 -15.24
N ALA A 155 8.40 -21.25 -15.32
CA ALA A 155 8.84 -20.06 -16.06
C ALA A 155 10.10 -19.42 -15.44
N VAL A 156 10.25 -19.47 -14.11
CA VAL A 156 11.45 -18.96 -13.42
C VAL A 156 12.64 -19.88 -13.70
N ALA A 157 12.46 -21.21 -13.61
CA ALA A 157 13.51 -22.18 -13.83
C ALA A 157 14.14 -22.10 -15.23
N GLU A 158 13.37 -21.71 -16.25
CA GLU A 158 13.90 -21.50 -17.61
C GLU A 158 14.87 -20.31 -17.69
N GLN A 159 14.85 -19.39 -16.74
CA GLN A 159 15.63 -18.16 -16.75
C GLN A 159 16.64 -18.06 -15.60
N ASP A 160 16.57 -18.94 -14.61
CA ASP A 160 17.43 -18.99 -13.42
C ASP A 160 18.26 -20.27 -13.44
N GLU A 161 19.55 -20.16 -13.81
CA GLU A 161 20.49 -21.29 -13.89
C GLU A 161 20.71 -21.98 -12.53
N ASP A 162 20.53 -21.22 -11.43
CA ASP A 162 20.68 -21.70 -10.05
C ASP A 162 19.34 -22.12 -9.43
N PHE A 163 18.31 -22.33 -10.26
CA PHE A 163 16.98 -22.66 -9.78
C PHE A 163 16.97 -23.98 -9.00
N ASN A 164 16.53 -23.91 -7.76
CA ASN A 164 16.23 -25.07 -6.94
C ASN A 164 14.73 -25.06 -6.61
N PRO A 165 14.06 -26.23 -6.65
CA PRO A 165 12.66 -26.33 -6.21
C PRO A 165 12.47 -25.74 -4.83
N ILE A 166 11.31 -25.16 -4.59
CA ILE A 166 10.94 -24.59 -3.29
C ILE A 166 10.03 -25.58 -2.54
N GLU A 167 10.14 -25.59 -1.23
CA GLU A 167 9.26 -26.38 -0.36
C GLU A 167 8.00 -25.59 0.04
N GLU A 168 8.07 -24.27 -0.02
CA GLU A 168 6.99 -23.37 0.35
C GLU A 168 5.83 -23.50 -0.66
N THR A 169 4.62 -23.48 -0.10
CA THR A 169 3.36 -23.56 -0.86
C THR A 169 2.47 -22.36 -0.61
N GLY A 170 1.40 -22.26 -1.36
CA GLY A 170 0.43 -21.17 -1.20
C GLY A 170 1.05 -19.78 -1.39
N VAL A 171 0.60 -18.79 -0.62
CA VAL A 171 1.07 -17.40 -0.73
C VAL A 171 2.56 -17.26 -0.45
N LEU A 172 3.11 -18.06 0.47
CA LEU A 172 4.53 -18.01 0.79
C LEU A 172 5.37 -18.46 -0.41
N GLY A 173 4.98 -19.54 -1.09
CA GLY A 173 5.63 -19.99 -2.32
C GLY A 173 5.61 -18.92 -3.42
N ILE A 174 4.47 -18.25 -3.61
CA ILE A 174 4.35 -17.12 -4.56
C ILE A 174 5.33 -15.99 -4.20
N ARG A 175 5.44 -15.61 -2.91
CA ARG A 175 6.37 -14.56 -2.47
C ARG A 175 7.84 -14.95 -2.67
N VAL A 176 8.19 -16.21 -2.43
CA VAL A 176 9.54 -16.73 -2.71
C VAL A 176 9.85 -16.64 -4.20
N MET A 177 8.91 -17.00 -5.07
CA MET A 177 9.09 -16.88 -6.53
C MET A 177 9.23 -15.41 -6.96
N ILE A 178 8.40 -14.51 -6.44
CA ILE A 178 8.52 -13.07 -6.70
C ILE A 178 9.91 -12.57 -6.32
N SER A 179 10.41 -12.91 -5.12
CA SER A 179 11.74 -12.51 -4.68
C SER A 179 12.87 -13.08 -5.55
N ARG A 180 12.69 -14.27 -6.15
CA ARG A 180 13.64 -14.79 -7.13
C ARG A 180 13.62 -13.99 -8.42
N ILE A 181 12.43 -13.68 -8.94
CA ILE A 181 12.26 -12.85 -10.15
C ILE A 181 12.91 -11.47 -9.97
N GLU A 182 12.78 -10.87 -8.78
CA GLU A 182 13.40 -9.57 -8.45
C GLU A 182 14.93 -9.59 -8.56
N ARG A 183 15.55 -10.74 -8.22
CA ARG A 183 17.01 -10.91 -8.27
C ARG A 183 17.53 -11.20 -9.68
N LEU A 184 16.68 -11.63 -10.61
CA LEU A 184 17.07 -11.85 -11.98
C LEU A 184 17.52 -10.55 -12.65
N GLN A 185 18.47 -10.68 -13.57
CA GLN A 185 18.80 -9.58 -14.48
C GLN A 185 17.57 -9.14 -15.28
N ALA A 186 17.50 -7.85 -15.63
CA ALA A 186 16.30 -7.24 -16.23
C ALA A 186 15.79 -8.02 -17.46
N ALA A 187 16.69 -8.47 -18.35
CA ALA A 187 16.31 -9.23 -19.55
C ALA A 187 15.69 -10.61 -19.20
N ARG A 188 16.26 -11.32 -18.23
CA ARG A 188 15.74 -12.62 -17.77
C ARG A 188 14.39 -12.46 -17.05
N ARG A 189 14.28 -11.43 -16.23
CA ARG A 189 13.00 -11.07 -15.58
C ARG A 189 11.90 -10.78 -16.60
N GLU A 190 12.22 -10.00 -17.63
CA GLU A 190 11.28 -9.71 -18.71
C GLU A 190 10.87 -10.97 -19.47
N ALA A 191 11.81 -11.90 -19.73
CA ALA A 191 11.50 -13.18 -20.36
C ALA A 191 10.51 -14.02 -19.53
N VAL A 192 10.68 -14.08 -18.18
CA VAL A 192 9.70 -14.73 -17.29
C VAL A 192 8.33 -14.08 -17.42
N LEU A 193 8.25 -12.77 -17.37
CA LEU A 193 6.98 -12.04 -17.44
C LEU A 193 6.30 -12.18 -18.79
N GLN A 194 7.08 -12.24 -19.87
CA GLN A 194 6.57 -12.48 -21.23
C GLN A 194 6.05 -13.93 -21.39
N ALA A 195 6.74 -14.92 -20.83
CA ALA A 195 6.28 -16.31 -20.85
C ALA A 195 4.95 -16.51 -20.08
N LEU A 196 4.60 -15.58 -19.18
CA LEU A 196 3.38 -15.61 -18.37
C LEU A 196 2.36 -14.53 -18.78
N GLU A 197 2.54 -13.87 -19.93
CA GLU A 197 1.73 -12.68 -20.29
C GLU A 197 0.23 -12.97 -20.31
N ILE A 198 -0.18 -14.16 -20.76
CA ILE A 198 -1.60 -14.56 -20.82
C ILE A 198 -2.18 -14.68 -19.41
N GLU A 199 -1.48 -15.39 -18.52
CA GLU A 199 -1.89 -15.59 -17.13
C GLU A 199 -1.91 -14.27 -16.33
N LEU A 200 -0.93 -13.40 -16.61
CA LEU A 200 -0.77 -12.12 -15.93
C LEU A 200 -1.68 -11.02 -16.46
N HIS A 201 -2.36 -11.24 -17.60
CA HIS A 201 -3.24 -10.22 -18.17
C HIS A 201 -4.44 -9.93 -17.26
N ASP A 202 -4.68 -8.63 -17.01
CA ASP A 202 -5.87 -8.13 -16.32
C ASP A 202 -6.46 -6.94 -17.09
N SER A 203 -7.77 -6.93 -17.28
CA SER A 203 -8.48 -5.83 -17.94
C SER A 203 -8.79 -4.65 -17.01
N LEU A 204 -8.58 -4.81 -15.70
CA LEU A 204 -8.87 -3.79 -14.71
C LEU A 204 -7.82 -2.66 -14.71
N THR A 205 -8.23 -1.49 -14.27
CA THR A 205 -7.32 -0.35 -14.07
C THR A 205 -6.91 -0.29 -12.61
N HIS A 206 -5.63 -0.46 -12.37
CA HIS A 206 -5.06 -0.50 -11.02
C HIS A 206 -4.26 0.77 -10.68
N MET A 207 -3.60 1.38 -11.66
CA MET A 207 -2.74 2.54 -11.41
C MET A 207 -3.48 3.85 -11.69
N VAL A 208 -3.11 4.88 -10.94
CA VAL A 208 -3.67 6.21 -11.06
C VAL A 208 -3.30 6.86 -12.41
N SER A 209 -4.26 7.58 -12.99
CA SER A 209 -4.00 8.40 -14.17
C SER A 209 -3.58 9.82 -13.79
N SER A 210 -2.94 10.53 -14.72
CA SER A 210 -2.59 11.94 -14.56
C SER A 210 -3.81 12.84 -14.33
N LEU A 211 -4.98 12.46 -14.87
CA LEU A 211 -6.25 13.13 -14.58
C LEU A 211 -6.69 12.92 -13.11
N GLN A 212 -6.57 11.69 -12.61
CA GLN A 212 -6.87 11.36 -11.22
C GLN A 212 -5.92 12.04 -10.24
N LEU A 213 -4.62 12.17 -10.58
CA LEU A 213 -3.67 12.94 -9.76
C LEU A 213 -4.05 14.41 -9.65
N ARG A 214 -4.50 15.04 -10.75
CA ARG A 214 -5.03 16.42 -10.71
C ARG A 214 -6.26 16.53 -9.82
N LYS A 215 -7.16 15.54 -9.84
CA LYS A 215 -8.32 15.47 -8.95
C LYS A 215 -7.91 15.37 -7.50
N LEU A 216 -6.97 14.49 -7.16
CA LEU A 216 -6.41 14.35 -5.79
C LEU A 216 -5.84 15.68 -5.31
N ALA A 217 -4.99 16.34 -6.10
CA ALA A 217 -4.38 17.62 -5.76
C ALA A 217 -5.43 18.72 -5.55
N ALA A 218 -6.47 18.80 -6.39
CA ALA A 218 -7.56 19.74 -6.24
C ALA A 218 -8.40 19.51 -4.97
N CYS A 219 -8.33 18.32 -4.38
CA CYS A 219 -9.04 17.91 -3.17
C CYS A 219 -8.16 17.93 -1.91
N GLY A 220 -6.97 18.55 -1.96
CA GLY A 220 -6.08 18.69 -0.81
C GLY A 220 -5.18 17.49 -0.53
N VAL A 221 -5.05 16.54 -1.47
CA VAL A 221 -4.06 15.46 -1.42
C VAL A 221 -2.82 15.90 -2.19
N GLU A 222 -1.70 16.03 -1.49
CA GLU A 222 -0.42 16.39 -2.11
C GLU A 222 0.18 15.18 -2.84
N VAL A 223 1.04 15.44 -3.83
CA VAL A 223 1.65 14.39 -4.67
C VAL A 223 3.16 14.43 -4.53
N GLY A 224 3.75 13.27 -4.22
CA GLY A 224 5.19 13.06 -4.16
C GLY A 224 5.65 11.98 -5.15
N ALA A 225 6.96 11.89 -5.40
CA ALA A 225 7.55 10.81 -6.19
C ALA A 225 7.90 9.63 -5.27
N HIS A 226 7.59 8.41 -5.76
CA HIS A 226 8.04 7.15 -5.20
C HIS A 226 9.14 6.58 -6.11
N GLY A 227 10.25 6.13 -5.52
CA GLY A 227 11.35 5.61 -6.33
C GLY A 227 12.25 4.66 -5.60
#